data_6b744eb756779aee68aaf184c197f4fd
#
_entry.id   6b744eb756779aee68aaf184c197f4fd
#
_cell.length_a   1.000
_cell.length_b   1.000
_cell.length_c   1.000
_cell.angle_alpha   90.00
_cell.angle_beta   90.00
_cell.angle_gamma   90.00
#
_symmetry.space_group_name_H-M   'P 1'
#
loop_
_entity.id
_entity.type
_entity.pdbx_description
1 polymer ?
#
loop_
_entity_poly.entity_id
_entity_poly.type
_entity_poly.pdbx_seq_one_letter_code
_entity_poly.pdbx_strand_id
1 'polypeptide(L)'
;GVGLGERVGLLARNCIEYVEVNLAAAKIGAITVALNWRLSRHELHHCIELTTPKMLIVQSGYLEDLYKLEIGPDYEAALTAASSEEPLSDAGGEDGLIIIFTSGTTGLPKGALISHRAMIARTGIFGAEAGAPANDTFVAWTPLFHMGANDFTFATLLRGGKVIVVDGYQPEELADIVETEVIH
;
A
#
# COMPACT_ATOMS: atom_id res chain seq x y z
N GLY A 1 -8.71 -17.51 5.66
CA GLY A 1 -8.66 -16.14 5.14
C GLY A 1 -8.00 -15.19 6.15
N VAL A 2 -7.78 -13.96 5.75
CA VAL A 2 -7.30 -12.86 6.61
C VAL A 2 -8.52 -12.07 7.09
N GLY A 3 -8.50 -11.58 8.32
CA GLY A 3 -9.61 -10.84 8.92
C GLY A 3 -9.16 -9.61 9.73
N LEU A 4 -10.08 -9.05 10.49
CA LEU A 4 -9.88 -7.85 11.32
C LEU A 4 -8.64 -7.96 12.21
N GLY A 5 -7.76 -6.96 12.14
CA GLY A 5 -6.54 -6.86 12.92
C GLY A 5 -5.41 -7.83 12.52
N GLU A 6 -5.66 -8.75 11.56
CA GLU A 6 -4.61 -9.61 11.02
C GLU A 6 -3.76 -8.87 9.98
N ARG A 7 -2.51 -9.26 9.80
CA ARG A 7 -1.56 -8.56 8.94
C ARG A 7 -1.39 -9.27 7.59
N VAL A 8 -1.31 -8.44 6.53
CA VAL A 8 -0.91 -8.83 5.18
C VAL A 8 0.41 -8.15 4.87
N GLY A 9 1.48 -8.93 4.74
CA GLY A 9 2.78 -8.40 4.31
C GLY A 9 2.77 -8.18 2.81
N LEU A 10 3.15 -6.98 2.37
CA LEU A 10 3.18 -6.60 0.96
C LEU A 10 4.59 -6.13 0.59
N LEU A 11 5.24 -6.86 -0.31
CA LEU A 11 6.58 -6.58 -0.79
C LEU A 11 6.61 -6.52 -2.31
N ALA A 12 6.52 -5.33 -2.84
CA ALA A 12 6.55 -5.08 -4.28
C ALA A 12 7.10 -3.69 -4.59
N ARG A 13 7.53 -3.49 -5.81
CA ARG A 13 7.69 -2.16 -6.41
C ARG A 13 6.30 -1.56 -6.66
N ASN A 14 6.27 -0.33 -7.18
CA ASN A 14 4.99 0.28 -7.49
C ASN A 14 4.28 -0.50 -8.60
N CYS A 15 3.07 -0.97 -8.32
CA CYS A 15 2.18 -1.67 -9.24
C CYS A 15 0.72 -1.44 -8.81
N ILE A 16 -0.22 -1.77 -9.66
CA ILE A 16 -1.65 -1.61 -9.38
C ILE A 16 -2.06 -2.54 -8.24
N GLU A 17 -1.56 -3.75 -8.22
CA GLU A 17 -1.83 -4.77 -7.19
C GLU A 17 -1.44 -4.28 -5.78
N TYR A 18 -0.43 -3.39 -5.69
CA TYR A 18 -0.07 -2.76 -4.42
C TYR A 18 -1.23 -1.94 -3.85
N VAL A 19 -1.89 -1.15 -4.69
CA VAL A 19 -3.04 -0.33 -4.32
C VAL A 19 -4.26 -1.21 -4.03
N GLU A 20 -4.50 -2.23 -4.85
CA GLU A 20 -5.58 -3.20 -4.67
C GLU A 20 -5.49 -3.90 -3.31
N VAL A 21 -4.31 -4.42 -2.95
CA VAL A 21 -4.07 -5.08 -1.66
C VAL A 21 -4.30 -4.13 -0.49
N ASN A 22 -3.83 -2.87 -0.58
CA ASN A 22 -4.06 -1.87 0.45
C ASN A 22 -5.56 -1.62 0.66
N LEU A 23 -6.33 -1.45 -0.42
CA LEU A 23 -7.77 -1.20 -0.34
C LEU A 23 -8.53 -2.44 0.11
N ALA A 24 -8.15 -3.63 -0.37
CA ALA A 24 -8.77 -4.89 0.04
C ALA A 24 -8.54 -5.16 1.55
N ALA A 25 -7.32 -4.97 2.04
CA ALA A 25 -7.01 -5.08 3.47
C ALA A 25 -7.83 -4.09 4.30
N ALA A 26 -7.90 -2.82 3.85
CA ALA A 26 -8.70 -1.80 4.51
C ALA A 26 -10.18 -2.19 4.62
N LYS A 27 -10.77 -2.76 3.58
CA LYS A 27 -12.18 -3.18 3.54
C LYS A 27 -12.51 -4.25 4.58
N ILE A 28 -11.61 -5.19 4.82
CA ILE A 28 -11.83 -6.30 5.78
C ILE A 28 -11.25 -6.01 7.16
N GLY A 29 -10.71 -4.80 7.39
CA GLY A 29 -10.06 -4.42 8.64
C GLY A 29 -8.72 -5.13 8.88
N ALA A 30 -8.11 -5.69 7.86
CA ALA A 30 -6.75 -6.22 7.93
C ALA A 30 -5.73 -5.08 7.84
N ILE A 31 -4.53 -5.34 8.34
CA ILE A 31 -3.46 -4.35 8.39
C ILE A 31 -2.41 -4.66 7.33
N THR A 32 -2.23 -3.77 6.36
CA THR A 32 -1.13 -3.91 5.40
C THR A 32 0.20 -3.63 6.08
N VAL A 33 1.16 -4.53 5.91
CA VAL A 33 2.56 -4.33 6.32
C VAL A 33 3.36 -3.93 5.08
N ALA A 34 3.64 -2.65 4.94
CA ALA A 34 4.33 -2.08 3.79
C ALA A 34 5.83 -2.36 3.88
N LEU A 35 6.27 -3.49 3.31
CA LEU A 35 7.67 -3.91 3.32
C LEU A 35 8.48 -3.13 2.28
N ASN A 36 9.63 -2.61 2.71
CA ASN A 36 10.53 -1.88 1.82
C ASN A 36 11.45 -2.86 1.07
N TRP A 37 11.27 -2.99 -0.23
CA TRP A 37 12.05 -3.89 -1.09
C TRP A 37 13.55 -3.52 -1.22
N ARG A 38 13.96 -2.35 -0.71
CA ARG A 38 15.37 -1.92 -0.68
C ARG A 38 16.12 -2.42 0.55
N LEU A 39 15.40 -2.99 1.53
CA LEU A 39 16.00 -3.57 2.73
C LEU A 39 16.79 -4.84 2.39
N SER A 40 17.83 -5.10 3.18
CA SER A 40 18.51 -6.39 3.15
C SER A 40 17.57 -7.53 3.56
N ARG A 41 17.91 -8.76 3.16
CA ARG A 41 17.14 -9.95 3.56
C ARG A 41 16.96 -10.05 5.07
N HIS A 42 18.03 -9.77 5.85
CA HIS A 42 17.98 -9.79 7.31
C HIS A 42 16.97 -8.77 7.87
N GLU A 43 16.96 -7.55 7.33
CA GLU A 43 16.00 -6.51 7.76
C GLU A 43 14.56 -6.86 7.35
N LEU A 44 14.35 -7.44 6.16
CA LEU A 44 13.03 -7.92 5.73
C LEU A 44 12.52 -9.02 6.65
N HIS A 45 13.34 -10.00 6.99
CA HIS A 45 12.98 -11.06 7.95
C HIS A 45 12.63 -10.46 9.31
N HIS A 46 13.42 -9.50 9.82
CA HIS A 46 13.10 -8.78 11.06
C HIS A 46 11.72 -8.10 10.98
N CYS A 47 11.40 -7.41 9.88
CA CYS A 47 10.09 -6.76 9.70
C CYS A 47 8.95 -7.79 9.71
N ILE A 48 9.14 -8.94 9.07
CA ILE A 48 8.17 -10.04 9.00
C ILE A 48 7.98 -10.68 10.38
N GLU A 49 9.06 -10.98 11.09
CA GLU A 49 9.01 -11.53 12.45
C GLU A 49 8.33 -10.58 13.43
N LEU A 50 8.62 -9.28 13.34
CA LEU A 50 8.02 -8.25 14.19
C LEU A 50 6.51 -8.12 13.98
N THR A 51 6.05 -8.24 12.75
CA THR A 51 4.65 -8.01 12.38
C THR A 51 3.84 -9.30 12.21
N THR A 52 4.51 -10.46 12.11
CA THR A 52 3.88 -11.78 11.99
C THR A 52 2.68 -11.79 11.01
N PRO A 53 2.88 -11.43 9.74
CA PRO A 53 1.79 -11.40 8.78
C PRO A 53 1.24 -12.80 8.54
N LYS A 54 -0.09 -12.91 8.46
CA LYS A 54 -0.78 -14.17 8.16
C LYS A 54 -0.66 -14.56 6.69
N MET A 55 -0.47 -13.57 5.83
CA MET A 55 -0.26 -13.74 4.39
C MET A 55 0.85 -12.81 3.93
N LEU A 56 1.70 -13.29 3.02
CA LEU A 56 2.66 -12.49 2.29
C LEU A 56 2.23 -12.42 0.83
N ILE A 57 2.11 -11.19 0.29
CA ILE A 57 1.90 -10.93 -1.14
C ILE A 57 3.17 -10.27 -1.64
N VAL A 58 3.82 -10.87 -2.61
CA VAL A 58 5.20 -10.54 -2.95
C VAL A 58 5.39 -10.51 -4.47
N GLN A 59 6.07 -9.51 -4.97
CA GLN A 59 6.52 -9.50 -6.36
C GLN A 59 7.59 -10.57 -6.58
N SER A 60 7.61 -11.17 -7.76
CA SER A 60 8.59 -12.19 -8.15
C SER A 60 10.03 -11.77 -7.88
N GLY A 61 10.86 -12.71 -7.43
CA GLY A 61 12.28 -12.49 -7.12
C GLY A 61 12.57 -12.02 -5.69
N TYR A 62 11.55 -11.83 -4.85
CA TYR A 62 11.74 -11.51 -3.42
C TYR A 62 11.30 -12.67 -2.53
N LEU A 63 11.99 -12.87 -1.39
CA LEU A 63 11.61 -13.81 -0.32
C LEU A 63 11.28 -15.24 -0.84
N GLU A 64 12.12 -15.78 -1.69
CA GLU A 64 11.91 -17.09 -2.32
C GLU A 64 11.85 -18.26 -1.32
N ASP A 65 12.38 -18.05 -0.13
CA ASP A 65 12.42 -19.02 0.96
C ASP A 65 11.15 -19.03 1.85
N LEU A 66 10.19 -18.11 1.61
CA LEU A 66 8.97 -18.02 2.39
C LEU A 66 7.73 -18.41 1.57
N TYR A 67 6.74 -18.99 2.28
CA TYR A 67 5.43 -19.20 1.68
C TYR A 67 4.73 -17.86 1.43
N LYS A 68 4.35 -17.62 0.19
CA LYS A 68 3.80 -16.35 -0.29
C LYS A 68 2.80 -16.54 -1.42
N LEU A 69 1.94 -15.54 -1.63
CA LEU A 69 1.21 -15.35 -2.88
C LEU A 69 2.04 -14.43 -3.78
N GLU A 70 2.46 -14.91 -4.93
CA GLU A 70 3.27 -14.12 -5.85
C GLU A 70 2.37 -13.28 -6.76
N ILE A 71 2.72 -11.96 -6.90
CA ILE A 71 2.04 -11.06 -7.84
C ILE A 71 2.30 -11.53 -9.26
N GLY A 72 1.24 -11.73 -10.02
CA GLY A 72 1.24 -12.29 -11.37
C GLY A 72 0.16 -13.36 -11.54
N PRO A 73 0.39 -14.43 -12.30
CA PRO A 73 -0.64 -15.43 -12.61
C PRO A 73 -1.31 -16.06 -11.39
N ASP A 74 -0.57 -16.30 -10.30
CA ASP A 74 -1.11 -16.89 -9.07
C ASP A 74 -2.04 -15.92 -8.34
N TYR A 75 -1.66 -14.63 -8.30
CA TYR A 75 -2.49 -13.56 -7.74
C TYR A 75 -3.79 -13.42 -8.54
N GLU A 76 -3.71 -13.35 -9.87
CA GLU A 76 -4.87 -13.25 -10.76
C GLU A 76 -5.79 -14.47 -10.66
N ALA A 77 -5.22 -15.66 -10.54
CA ALA A 77 -5.99 -16.89 -10.33
C ALA A 77 -6.73 -16.86 -8.98
N ALA A 78 -6.07 -16.36 -7.93
CA ALA A 78 -6.68 -16.21 -6.61
C ALA A 78 -7.84 -15.19 -6.62
N LEU A 79 -7.68 -14.05 -7.32
CA LEU A 79 -8.75 -13.06 -7.51
C LEU A 79 -9.95 -13.67 -8.27
N THR A 80 -9.66 -14.37 -9.36
CA THR A 80 -10.71 -15.00 -10.19
C THR A 80 -11.51 -16.05 -9.41
N ALA A 81 -10.87 -16.77 -8.49
CA ALA A 81 -11.50 -17.79 -7.66
C ALA A 81 -12.24 -17.21 -6.43
N ALA A 82 -12.02 -15.93 -6.12
CA ALA A 82 -12.63 -15.27 -4.97
C ALA A 82 -14.09 -14.87 -5.24
N SER A 83 -14.87 -14.68 -4.15
CA SER A 83 -16.20 -14.10 -4.24
C SER A 83 -16.13 -12.63 -4.61
N SER A 84 -17.04 -12.18 -5.47
CA SER A 84 -17.23 -10.75 -5.79
C SER A 84 -18.20 -10.04 -4.83
N GLU A 85 -18.73 -10.76 -3.83
CA GLU A 85 -19.61 -10.15 -2.83
C GLU A 85 -18.82 -9.21 -1.91
N GLU A 86 -19.47 -8.10 -1.52
CA GLU A 86 -18.88 -7.14 -0.59
C GLU A 86 -18.65 -7.82 0.77
N PRO A 87 -17.43 -7.84 1.30
CA PRO A 87 -17.15 -8.46 2.58
C PRO A 87 -17.80 -7.69 3.72
N LEU A 88 -18.34 -8.42 4.70
CA LEU A 88 -18.75 -7.82 5.96
C LEU A 88 -17.50 -7.49 6.78
N SER A 89 -17.48 -6.28 7.36
CA SER A 89 -16.38 -5.83 8.21
C SER A 89 -16.90 -5.00 9.37
N ASP A 90 -16.37 -5.27 10.56
CA ASP A 90 -16.61 -4.48 11.77
C ASP A 90 -15.46 -3.47 12.04
N ALA A 91 -14.63 -3.20 11.04
CA ALA A 91 -13.50 -2.28 11.17
C ALA A 91 -13.96 -0.87 11.53
N GLY A 92 -13.39 -0.33 12.60
CA GLY A 92 -13.65 1.02 13.09
C GLY A 92 -12.48 1.97 12.85
N GLY A 93 -12.70 3.25 13.13
CA GLY A 93 -11.68 4.28 12.88
C GLY A 93 -10.37 4.09 13.66
N GLU A 94 -10.41 3.46 14.83
CA GLU A 94 -9.22 3.23 15.65
C GLU A 94 -8.46 1.94 15.30
N ASP A 95 -9.05 1.08 14.46
CA ASP A 95 -8.36 -0.12 14.01
C ASP A 95 -7.19 0.23 13.10
N GLY A 96 -6.18 -0.63 13.12
CA GLY A 96 -4.97 -0.46 12.30
C GLY A 96 -5.28 -0.63 10.83
N LEU A 97 -4.71 0.25 10.00
CA LEU A 97 -4.82 0.22 8.54
C LEU A 97 -3.53 -0.25 7.88
N ILE A 98 -2.41 0.35 8.28
CA ILE A 98 -1.12 0.09 7.65
C ILE A 98 0.02 0.22 8.65
N ILE A 99 1.04 -0.63 8.52
CA ILE A 99 2.32 -0.51 9.21
C ILE A 99 3.37 -0.05 8.21
N ILE A 100 3.97 1.11 8.49
CA ILE A 100 5.07 1.69 7.72
C ILE A 100 6.36 1.59 8.52
N PHE A 101 7.43 1.12 7.91
CA PHE A 101 8.73 1.04 8.56
C PHE A 101 9.55 2.31 8.40
N THR A 102 10.20 2.71 9.50
CA THR A 102 11.15 3.82 9.52
C THR A 102 12.55 3.28 9.78
N SER A 103 13.57 3.96 9.24
CA SER A 103 14.97 3.68 9.58
C SER A 103 15.18 4.02 11.06
N GLY A 104 15.31 2.99 11.88
CA GLY A 104 15.59 3.18 13.30
C GLY A 104 17.02 3.76 13.50
N THR A 105 17.15 4.72 14.40
CA THR A 105 18.46 5.25 14.83
C THR A 105 19.36 4.19 15.48
N THR A 106 18.82 3.02 15.78
CA THR A 106 19.45 1.88 16.46
C THR A 106 19.76 0.69 15.54
N GLY A 107 19.62 0.82 14.23
CA GLY A 107 20.01 -0.17 13.22
C GLY A 107 18.86 -0.91 12.55
N LEU A 108 17.93 -1.55 13.27
CA LEU A 108 16.83 -2.30 12.65
C LEU A 108 15.59 -1.43 12.44
N PRO A 109 14.80 -1.69 11.36
CA PRO A 109 13.57 -0.96 11.09
C PRO A 109 12.54 -1.07 12.23
N LYS A 110 11.81 0.04 12.47
CA LYS A 110 10.71 0.10 13.44
C LYS A 110 9.41 0.33 12.70
N GLY A 111 8.37 -0.45 13.03
CA GLY A 111 7.04 -0.33 12.46
C GLY A 111 6.21 0.73 13.18
N ALA A 112 5.64 1.66 12.42
CA ALA A 112 4.64 2.61 12.89
C ALA A 112 3.26 2.17 12.40
N LEU A 113 2.35 1.87 13.32
CA LEU A 113 0.97 1.53 13.02
C LEU A 113 0.14 2.80 12.83
N ILE A 114 -0.50 2.91 11.69
CA ILE A 114 -1.41 4.00 11.34
C ILE A 114 -2.84 3.45 11.32
N SER A 115 -3.75 4.09 12.04
CA SER A 115 -5.17 3.70 12.05
C SER A 115 -5.94 4.29 10.86
N HIS A 116 -7.14 3.76 10.61
CA HIS A 116 -8.07 4.31 9.62
C HIS A 116 -8.37 5.79 9.89
N ARG A 117 -8.65 6.17 11.15
CA ARG A 117 -8.91 7.57 11.53
C ARG A 117 -7.69 8.46 11.25
N ALA A 118 -6.49 7.99 11.58
CA ALA A 118 -5.27 8.77 11.34
C ALA A 118 -5.04 9.00 9.84
N MET A 119 -5.27 7.98 9.01
CA MET A 119 -5.17 8.12 7.56
C MET A 119 -6.20 9.11 7.01
N ILE A 120 -7.49 9.00 7.40
CA ILE A 120 -8.55 9.91 6.97
C ILE A 120 -8.24 11.35 7.40
N ALA A 121 -7.79 11.58 8.64
CA ALA A 121 -7.43 12.90 9.11
C ALA A 121 -6.26 13.51 8.31
N ARG A 122 -5.22 12.72 8.01
CA ARG A 122 -4.08 13.15 7.20
C ARG A 122 -4.49 13.51 5.78
N THR A 123 -5.29 12.65 5.13
CA THR A 123 -5.76 12.88 3.76
C THR A 123 -6.65 14.13 3.67
N GLY A 124 -7.45 14.40 4.72
CA GLY A 124 -8.24 15.62 4.81
C GLY A 124 -7.38 16.89 4.92
N ILE A 125 -6.34 16.86 5.74
CA ILE A 125 -5.39 17.97 5.90
C ILE A 125 -4.64 18.23 4.59
N PHE A 126 -4.07 17.20 3.97
CA PHE A 126 -3.37 17.35 2.69
C PHE A 126 -4.27 17.91 1.59
N GLY A 127 -5.51 17.43 1.50
CA GLY A 127 -6.47 17.97 0.53
C GLY A 127 -6.78 19.45 0.75
N ALA A 128 -6.87 19.88 2.01
CA ALA A 128 -7.14 21.29 2.36
C ALA A 128 -5.89 22.17 2.13
N GLU A 129 -4.69 21.71 2.50
CA GLU A 129 -3.45 22.49 2.38
C GLU A 129 -2.95 22.56 0.94
N ALA A 130 -3.02 21.47 0.19
CA ALA A 130 -2.60 21.42 -1.21
C ALA A 130 -3.59 22.12 -2.16
N GLY A 131 -4.81 22.41 -1.72
CA GLY A 131 -5.84 22.98 -2.57
C GLY A 131 -6.24 22.09 -3.75
N ALA A 132 -5.86 20.81 -3.71
CA ALA A 132 -6.12 19.88 -4.80
C ALA A 132 -7.63 19.72 -5.04
N PRO A 133 -8.11 19.84 -6.30
CA PRO A 133 -9.53 19.71 -6.60
C PRO A 133 -10.04 18.28 -6.33
N ALA A 134 -11.34 18.14 -6.20
CA ALA A 134 -11.97 16.82 -6.29
C ALA A 134 -11.75 16.25 -7.70
N ASN A 135 -11.61 14.93 -7.80
CA ASN A 135 -11.34 14.22 -9.05
C ASN A 135 -9.99 14.57 -9.72
N ASP A 136 -9.00 15.00 -8.93
CA ASP A 136 -7.65 15.26 -9.41
C ASP A 136 -6.91 13.96 -9.77
N THR A 137 -5.81 14.10 -10.52
CA THR A 137 -4.93 12.98 -10.87
C THR A 137 -3.65 13.04 -10.04
N PHE A 138 -3.31 11.95 -9.38
CA PHE A 138 -2.03 11.77 -8.71
C PHE A 138 -1.16 10.74 -9.41
N VAL A 139 0.11 11.07 -9.67
CA VAL A 139 1.08 10.15 -10.26
C VAL A 139 1.94 9.54 -9.14
N ALA A 140 1.67 8.29 -8.81
CA ALA A 140 2.36 7.55 -7.76
C ALA A 140 3.66 6.92 -8.27
N TRP A 141 4.70 7.73 -8.48
CA TRP A 141 6.04 7.27 -8.89
C TRP A 141 7.02 7.08 -7.73
N THR A 142 6.77 7.74 -6.59
CA THR A 142 7.54 7.49 -5.37
C THR A 142 7.13 6.15 -4.75
N PRO A 143 8.04 5.47 -4.00
CA PRO A 143 7.74 4.12 -3.50
C PRO A 143 6.49 4.06 -2.61
N LEU A 144 5.57 3.18 -2.95
CA LEU A 144 4.30 2.98 -2.22
C LEU A 144 4.49 2.40 -0.79
N PHE A 145 5.66 1.89 -0.44
CA PHE A 145 5.96 1.51 0.94
C PHE A 145 6.27 2.71 1.86
N HIS A 146 6.36 3.93 1.33
CA HIS A 146 6.51 5.17 2.10
C HIS A 146 5.18 5.85 2.37
N MET A 147 5.10 6.51 3.53
CA MET A 147 3.89 7.21 3.96
C MET A 147 3.42 8.26 2.93
N GLY A 148 4.32 9.09 2.40
CA GLY A 148 3.94 10.14 1.45
C GLY A 148 3.19 9.60 0.22
N ALA A 149 3.69 8.53 -0.41
CA ALA A 149 3.02 7.92 -1.55
C ALA A 149 1.65 7.35 -1.16
N ASN A 150 1.54 6.70 0.01
CA ASN A 150 0.25 6.20 0.52
C ASN A 150 -0.72 7.35 0.84
N ASP A 151 -0.28 8.40 1.53
CA ASP A 151 -1.12 9.55 1.87
C ASP A 151 -1.78 10.15 0.62
N PHE A 152 -1.00 10.43 -0.43
CA PHE A 152 -1.52 10.99 -1.67
C PHE A 152 -2.38 10.00 -2.45
N THR A 153 -2.02 8.71 -2.46
CA THR A 153 -2.83 7.66 -3.10
C THR A 153 -4.21 7.58 -2.45
N PHE A 154 -4.26 7.44 -1.12
CA PHE A 154 -5.54 7.38 -0.40
C PHE A 154 -6.31 8.70 -0.49
N ALA A 155 -5.64 9.85 -0.36
CA ALA A 155 -6.30 11.15 -0.48
C ALA A 155 -6.98 11.34 -1.84
N THR A 156 -6.28 10.97 -2.92
CA THR A 156 -6.80 11.08 -4.28
C THR A 156 -8.00 10.16 -4.49
N LEU A 157 -7.90 8.88 -4.11
CA LEU A 157 -8.98 7.91 -4.27
C LEU A 157 -10.21 8.24 -3.42
N LEU A 158 -10.03 8.67 -2.16
CA LEU A 158 -11.13 9.08 -1.28
C LEU A 158 -11.89 10.31 -1.79
N ARG A 159 -11.27 11.13 -2.63
CA ARG A 159 -11.86 12.31 -3.26
C ARG A 159 -12.42 12.04 -4.66
N GLY A 160 -12.44 10.77 -5.09
CA GLY A 160 -12.92 10.34 -6.39
C GLY A 160 -11.95 10.61 -7.55
N GLY A 161 -10.69 10.89 -7.23
CA GLY A 161 -9.62 11.15 -8.21
C GLY A 161 -9.05 9.89 -8.84
N LYS A 162 -8.08 10.09 -9.74
CA LYS A 162 -7.38 9.06 -10.50
C LYS A 162 -5.95 8.91 -9.98
N VAL A 163 -5.51 7.69 -9.74
CA VAL A 163 -4.11 7.39 -9.42
C VAL A 163 -3.46 6.65 -10.59
N ILE A 164 -2.36 7.21 -11.09
CA ILE A 164 -1.52 6.58 -12.11
C ILE A 164 -0.30 6.02 -11.41
N VAL A 165 -0.11 4.72 -11.47
CA VAL A 165 1.00 4.04 -10.81
C VAL A 165 2.17 3.88 -11.77
N VAL A 166 3.33 4.45 -11.41
CA VAL A 166 4.57 4.35 -12.16
C VAL A 166 5.65 3.71 -11.30
N ASP A 167 6.39 2.74 -11.84
CA ASP A 167 7.44 2.04 -11.11
C ASP A 167 8.74 2.84 -11.04
N GLY A 168 8.79 3.77 -10.09
CA GLY A 168 9.96 4.63 -9.85
C GLY A 168 10.06 5.83 -10.78
N TYR A 169 11.25 6.45 -10.82
CA TYR A 169 11.48 7.63 -11.64
C TYR A 169 11.76 7.23 -13.09
N GLN A 170 10.79 7.41 -13.95
CA GLN A 170 10.84 7.17 -15.40
C GLN A 170 10.55 8.48 -16.13
N PRO A 171 11.56 9.28 -16.47
CA PRO A 171 11.36 10.66 -16.93
C PRO A 171 10.54 10.77 -18.22
N GLU A 172 10.69 9.84 -19.16
CA GLU A 172 9.95 9.85 -20.42
C GLU A 172 8.46 9.55 -20.17
N GLU A 173 8.16 8.47 -19.41
CA GLU A 173 6.78 8.12 -19.06
C GLU A 173 6.10 9.21 -18.22
N LEU A 174 6.84 9.82 -17.27
CA LEU A 174 6.31 10.91 -16.47
C LEU A 174 6.03 12.16 -17.30
N ALA A 175 6.85 12.46 -18.32
CA ALA A 175 6.61 13.55 -19.25
C ALA A 175 5.34 13.31 -20.09
N ASP A 176 5.19 12.10 -20.63
CA ASP A 176 4.00 11.71 -21.41
C ASP A 176 2.71 11.81 -20.57
N ILE A 177 2.79 11.40 -19.30
CA ILE A 177 1.65 11.52 -18.37
C ILE A 177 1.28 12.99 -18.14
N VAL A 178 2.26 13.87 -17.90
CA VAL A 178 2.01 15.30 -17.67
C VAL A 178 1.44 15.99 -18.93
N GLU A 179 1.79 15.52 -20.12
CA GLU A 179 1.25 16.05 -21.37
C GLU A 179 -0.18 15.58 -21.66
N THR A 180 -0.59 14.41 -21.17
CA THR A 180 -1.86 13.76 -21.51
C THR A 180 -2.92 13.84 -20.43
N GLU A 181 -2.50 13.99 -19.17
CA GLU A 181 -3.40 14.00 -18.00
C GLU A 181 -3.53 15.40 -17.41
N VAL A 182 -4.70 15.66 -16.83
CA VAL A 182 -4.92 16.89 -16.05
C VAL A 182 -4.43 16.66 -14.62
N ILE A 183 -3.32 17.31 -14.28
CA ILE A 183 -2.69 17.25 -12.96
C ILE A 183 -2.64 18.66 -12.37
N HIS A 184 -3.00 18.83 -11.10
CA HIS A 184 -3.02 20.13 -10.39
C HIS A 184 -2.02 20.20 -9.24
#